data_affd8d6a60f2790e26fafc55252580d0
#
_entry.id   affd8d6a60f2790e26fafc55252580d0
#
_cell.length_a   1.000
_cell.length_b   1.000
_cell.length_c   1.000
_cell.angle_alpha   90.00
_cell.angle_beta   90.00
_cell.angle_gamma   90.00
#
_symmetry.space_group_name_H-M   'P 1'
#
loop_
_entity.id
_entity.type
_entity.pdbx_description
1 polymer ?
#
loop_
_entity_poly.entity_id
_entity_poly.type
_entity_poly.pdbx_seq_one_letter_code
_entity_poly.pdbx_strand_id
1 'polypeptide(L)'
;VCVIGGGSTGAGVVRDVAMRGFSAVLVDRADIAQGTSGRFHGLLHSGGRYIASDPESATECAEENEIVQRINANAVEATGGLFVVTAQDDEEYADQFLARAAAAKVPAAEISIAEALRREPRLDPRIKRAFEVQDGTVDGWQMTWGAIRSAQAYGAQVLTYQRVTSIDSEGESISAVIVH
;
A
#
# COMPACT_ATOMS: atom_id res chain seq x y z
N VAL A 1 7.60 9.37 -21.19
CA VAL A 1 7.61 9.69 -19.75
C VAL A 1 8.83 9.05 -19.11
N CYS A 2 9.57 9.79 -18.26
CA CYS A 2 10.65 9.24 -17.44
C CYS A 2 10.21 9.21 -15.98
N VAL A 3 10.26 8.04 -15.35
CA VAL A 3 9.93 7.82 -13.93
C VAL A 3 11.24 7.61 -13.17
N ILE A 4 11.50 8.43 -12.16
CA ILE A 4 12.72 8.36 -11.34
C ILE A 4 12.38 7.71 -10.00
N GLY A 5 12.90 6.50 -9.79
CA GLY A 5 12.71 5.71 -8.60
C GLY A 5 11.86 4.45 -8.83
N GLY A 6 12.45 3.27 -8.53
CA GLY A 6 11.86 1.94 -8.71
C GLY A 6 11.21 1.38 -7.44
N GLY A 7 10.63 2.23 -6.58
CA GLY A 7 9.75 1.80 -5.49
C GLY A 7 8.33 1.51 -5.99
N SER A 8 7.42 1.10 -5.08
CA SER A 8 6.04 0.75 -5.41
C SER A 8 5.30 1.87 -6.17
N THR A 9 5.48 3.13 -5.76
CA THR A 9 4.89 4.29 -6.43
C THR A 9 5.39 4.41 -7.87
N GLY A 10 6.71 4.42 -8.09
CA GLY A 10 7.28 4.54 -9.44
C GLY A 10 6.93 3.35 -10.33
N ALA A 11 6.91 2.14 -9.78
CA ALA A 11 6.47 0.94 -10.48
C ALA A 11 5.00 1.02 -10.91
N GLY A 12 4.12 1.53 -10.04
CA GLY A 12 2.72 1.78 -10.36
C GLY A 12 2.56 2.82 -11.48
N VAL A 13 3.27 3.95 -11.36
CA VAL A 13 3.23 5.03 -12.36
C VAL A 13 3.72 4.55 -13.72
N VAL A 14 4.89 3.90 -13.79
CA VAL A 14 5.43 3.45 -15.09
C VAL A 14 4.52 2.40 -15.74
N ARG A 15 3.88 1.54 -14.93
CA ARG A 15 2.90 0.57 -15.41
C ARG A 15 1.68 1.26 -16.02
N ASP A 16 1.07 2.19 -15.30
CA ASP A 16 -0.13 2.91 -15.77
C ASP A 16 0.17 3.70 -17.05
N VAL A 17 1.27 4.42 -17.09
CA VAL A 17 1.73 5.16 -18.27
C VAL A 17 1.91 4.24 -19.48
N ALA A 18 2.58 3.09 -19.30
CA ALA A 18 2.80 2.13 -20.39
C ALA A 18 1.49 1.49 -20.86
N MET A 19 0.59 1.13 -19.94
CA MET A 19 -0.73 0.59 -20.27
C MET A 19 -1.60 1.57 -21.06
N ARG A 20 -1.40 2.88 -20.87
CA ARG A 20 -2.07 3.93 -21.66
C ARG A 20 -1.41 4.17 -23.02
N GLY A 21 -0.36 3.42 -23.36
CA GLY A 21 0.31 3.50 -24.68
C GLY A 21 1.37 4.60 -24.80
N PHE A 22 1.77 5.23 -23.69
CA PHE A 22 2.87 6.18 -23.71
C PHE A 22 4.22 5.47 -23.67
N SER A 23 5.20 6.01 -24.39
CA SER A 23 6.60 5.59 -24.22
C SER A 23 7.06 5.92 -22.79
N ALA A 24 7.56 4.91 -22.07
CA ALA A 24 7.94 5.04 -20.68
C ALA A 24 9.30 4.41 -20.38
N VAL A 25 10.07 5.08 -19.54
CA VAL A 25 11.30 4.54 -18.94
C VAL A 25 11.27 4.79 -17.43
N LEU A 26 11.65 3.78 -16.67
CA LEU A 26 11.90 3.91 -15.24
C LEU A 26 13.38 3.80 -14.99
N VAL A 27 13.90 4.69 -14.16
CA VAL A 27 15.33 4.74 -13.78
C VAL A 27 15.45 4.65 -12.27
N ASP A 28 16.28 3.74 -11.75
CA ASP A 28 16.65 3.70 -10.33
C ASP A 28 18.16 3.57 -10.16
N ARG A 29 18.69 4.27 -9.14
CA ARG A 29 20.11 4.22 -8.78
C ARG A 29 20.58 2.89 -8.20
N ALA A 30 19.65 2.08 -7.74
CA ALA A 30 19.88 0.76 -7.16
C ALA A 30 18.98 -0.27 -7.87
N ASP A 31 18.76 -1.41 -7.26
CA ASP A 31 17.72 -2.33 -7.69
C ASP A 31 16.33 -1.82 -7.27
N ILE A 32 15.26 -2.40 -7.82
CA ILE A 32 13.89 -2.07 -7.46
C ILE A 32 13.61 -2.34 -5.96
N ALA A 33 12.64 -1.62 -5.41
CA ALA A 33 12.16 -1.79 -4.03
C ALA A 33 13.23 -1.69 -2.93
N GLN A 34 14.40 -1.11 -3.18
CA GLN A 34 15.48 -1.00 -2.19
C GLN A 34 15.24 0.09 -1.12
N GLY A 35 14.26 0.96 -1.32
CA GLY A 35 13.82 1.97 -0.35
C GLY A 35 12.74 1.43 0.61
N THR A 36 11.81 2.31 0.97
CA THR A 36 10.68 2.01 1.86
C THR A 36 9.84 0.82 1.40
N SER A 37 9.66 0.65 0.08
CA SER A 37 8.84 -0.43 -0.49
C SER A 37 9.32 -1.84 -0.14
N GLY A 38 10.62 -2.03 0.15
CA GLY A 38 11.16 -3.30 0.61
C GLY A 38 11.45 -3.36 2.12
N ARG A 39 11.07 -2.31 2.89
CA ARG A 39 11.45 -2.16 4.30
C ARG A 39 10.30 -1.70 5.20
N PHE A 40 9.08 -1.80 4.75
CA PHE A 40 7.89 -1.46 5.55
C PHE A 40 7.41 -2.70 6.34
N HIS A 41 6.35 -2.51 7.13
CA HIS A 41 5.83 -3.56 8.03
C HIS A 41 5.07 -4.70 7.32
N GLY A 42 4.90 -4.66 6.00
CA GLY A 42 4.25 -5.73 5.23
C GLY A 42 2.73 -5.78 5.36
N LEU A 43 2.07 -4.73 5.85
CA LEU A 43 0.61 -4.67 5.93
C LEU A 43 0.01 -3.86 4.78
N LEU A 44 -1.06 -4.40 4.22
CA LEU A 44 -1.96 -3.71 3.32
C LEU A 44 -3.19 -3.28 4.11
N HIS A 45 -3.25 -2.00 4.47
CA HIS A 45 -4.34 -1.46 5.28
C HIS A 45 -5.63 -1.29 4.49
N SER A 46 -6.75 -1.61 5.12
CA SER A 46 -8.11 -1.43 4.58
C SER A 46 -8.75 -0.09 4.98
N GLY A 47 -8.00 0.82 5.57
CA GLY A 47 -8.48 2.13 6.01
C GLY A 47 -8.84 2.23 7.50
N GLY A 48 -8.98 1.12 8.22
CA GLY A 48 -9.37 1.10 9.64
C GLY A 48 -8.52 2.01 10.54
N ARG A 49 -7.25 2.19 10.19
CA ARG A 49 -6.32 3.07 10.90
C ARG A 49 -6.70 4.55 10.84
N TYR A 50 -7.37 4.99 9.78
CA TYR A 50 -7.63 6.41 9.50
C TYR A 50 -9.06 6.85 9.80
N ILE A 51 -9.98 5.96 10.13
CA ILE A 51 -11.42 6.26 10.28
C ILE A 51 -11.74 7.41 11.26
N ALA A 52 -10.85 7.72 12.20
CA ALA A 52 -11.05 8.79 13.16
C ALA A 52 -10.30 10.07 12.83
N SER A 53 -9.09 9.95 12.28
CA SER A 53 -8.21 11.09 12.03
C SER A 53 -8.38 11.66 10.63
N ASP A 54 -8.73 10.83 9.64
CA ASP A 54 -8.83 11.19 8.23
C ASP A 54 -9.79 10.22 7.51
N PRO A 55 -11.12 10.46 7.60
CA PRO A 55 -12.12 9.58 7.00
C PRO A 55 -12.06 9.51 5.46
N GLU A 56 -11.55 10.57 4.80
CA GLU A 56 -11.36 10.59 3.35
C GLU A 56 -10.28 9.59 2.94
N SER A 57 -9.09 9.69 3.56
CA SER A 57 -8.03 8.69 3.37
C SER A 57 -8.45 7.27 3.77
N ALA A 58 -9.33 7.11 4.77
CA ALA A 58 -9.86 5.80 5.14
C ALA A 58 -10.68 5.19 4.00
N THR A 59 -11.54 5.99 3.35
CA THR A 59 -12.35 5.56 2.20
C THR A 59 -11.47 5.19 1.01
N GLU A 60 -10.51 6.06 0.66
CA GLU A 60 -9.55 5.78 -0.42
C GLU A 60 -8.75 4.49 -0.16
N CYS A 61 -8.26 4.31 1.08
CA CYS A 61 -7.54 3.09 1.44
C CYS A 61 -8.41 1.84 1.31
N ALA A 62 -9.70 1.89 1.64
CA ALA A 62 -10.60 0.76 1.49
C ALA A 62 -10.79 0.39 0.01
N GLU A 63 -11.05 1.38 -0.84
CA GLU A 63 -11.23 1.19 -2.29
C GLU A 63 -9.93 0.67 -2.94
N GLU A 64 -8.79 1.26 -2.64
CA GLU A 64 -7.49 0.85 -3.16
C GLU A 64 -7.05 -0.53 -2.64
N ASN A 65 -7.38 -0.88 -1.41
CA ASN A 65 -7.10 -2.20 -0.85
C ASN A 65 -7.71 -3.31 -1.71
N GLU A 66 -8.98 -3.18 -2.10
CA GLU A 66 -9.67 -4.15 -2.97
C GLU A 66 -9.02 -4.24 -4.35
N ILE A 67 -8.62 -3.09 -4.92
CA ILE A 67 -7.94 -3.04 -6.22
C ILE A 67 -6.58 -3.74 -6.12
N VAL A 68 -5.78 -3.39 -5.12
CA VAL A 68 -4.43 -3.96 -4.92
C VAL A 68 -4.50 -5.47 -4.71
N GLN A 69 -5.42 -5.96 -3.89
CA GLN A 69 -5.64 -7.41 -3.70
C GLN A 69 -5.95 -8.12 -5.03
N ARG A 70 -6.82 -7.51 -5.85
CA ARG A 70 -7.23 -8.09 -7.12
C ARG A 70 -6.10 -8.14 -8.16
N ILE A 71 -5.32 -7.06 -8.30
CA ILE A 71 -4.27 -6.97 -9.32
C ILE A 71 -2.93 -7.57 -8.90
N ASN A 72 -2.74 -7.84 -7.59
CA ASN A 72 -1.52 -8.40 -7.01
C ASN A 72 -1.80 -9.65 -6.17
N ALA A 73 -2.73 -10.49 -6.62
CA ALA A 73 -3.17 -11.68 -5.88
C ALA A 73 -2.03 -12.66 -5.50
N ASN A 74 -0.91 -12.60 -6.21
CA ASN A 74 0.28 -13.40 -5.91
C ASN A 74 1.20 -12.77 -4.85
N ALA A 75 1.00 -11.51 -4.51
CA ALA A 75 1.82 -10.77 -3.55
C ALA A 75 1.06 -10.36 -2.28
N VAL A 76 -0.26 -10.61 -2.24
CA VAL A 76 -1.14 -10.22 -1.14
C VAL A 76 -1.81 -11.44 -0.55
N GLU A 77 -1.81 -11.54 0.77
CA GLU A 77 -2.58 -12.52 1.54
C GLU A 77 -3.67 -11.80 2.35
N ALA A 78 -4.92 -12.21 2.20
CA ALA A 78 -6.08 -11.67 2.93
C ALA A 78 -6.10 -12.23 4.38
N THR A 79 -5.15 -11.81 5.19
CA THR A 79 -4.99 -12.28 6.57
C THR A 79 -5.98 -11.66 7.54
N GLY A 80 -6.64 -10.58 7.16
CA GLY A 80 -7.40 -9.73 8.07
C GLY A 80 -6.48 -8.91 8.98
N GLY A 81 -7.08 -8.12 9.85
CA GLY A 81 -6.43 -7.35 10.90
C GLY A 81 -7.32 -7.25 12.13
N LEU A 82 -6.73 -7.02 13.29
CA LEU A 82 -7.44 -6.84 14.54
C LEU A 82 -7.13 -5.47 15.14
N PHE A 83 -8.16 -4.71 15.47
CA PHE A 83 -8.09 -3.58 16.38
C PHE A 83 -8.59 -4.03 17.74
N VAL A 84 -7.78 -3.87 18.76
CA VAL A 84 -8.11 -4.28 20.12
C VAL A 84 -8.16 -3.10 21.06
N VAL A 85 -9.06 -3.15 22.03
CA VAL A 85 -9.21 -2.13 23.07
C VAL A 85 -8.62 -2.70 24.35
N THR A 86 -7.66 -1.97 24.91
CA THR A 86 -7.01 -2.29 26.20
C THR A 86 -7.63 -1.49 27.35
N ALA A 87 -7.20 -1.74 28.58
CA ALA A 87 -7.65 -0.96 29.73
C ALA A 87 -7.20 0.52 29.72
N GLN A 88 -6.23 0.88 28.85
CA GLN A 88 -5.67 2.21 28.73
C GLN A 88 -6.27 3.02 27.59
N ASP A 89 -7.07 2.37 26.74
CA ASP A 89 -7.69 3.01 25.57
C ASP A 89 -9.00 3.70 25.94
N ASP A 90 -9.37 4.69 25.14
CA ASP A 90 -10.62 5.42 25.26
C ASP A 90 -11.80 4.55 24.83
N GLU A 91 -12.71 4.27 25.76
CA GLU A 91 -13.92 3.48 25.46
C GLU A 91 -14.88 4.22 24.53
N GLU A 92 -14.97 5.56 24.62
CA GLU A 92 -15.80 6.34 23.70
C GLU A 92 -15.34 6.19 22.25
N TYR A 93 -14.02 6.14 22.02
CA TYR A 93 -13.48 5.85 20.70
C TYR A 93 -13.92 4.47 20.20
N ALA A 94 -13.85 3.47 21.06
CA ALA A 94 -14.26 2.09 20.74
C ALA A 94 -15.76 1.98 20.41
N ASP A 95 -16.62 2.70 21.14
CA ASP A 95 -18.06 2.75 20.88
C ASP A 95 -18.39 3.35 19.49
N GLN A 96 -17.59 4.29 19.03
CA GLN A 96 -17.77 4.95 17.74
C GLN A 96 -17.07 4.24 16.58
N PHE A 97 -16.22 3.24 16.86
CA PHE A 97 -15.38 2.61 15.85
C PHE A 97 -16.18 2.07 14.65
N LEU A 98 -17.19 1.24 14.89
CA LEU A 98 -18.00 0.66 13.83
C LEU A 98 -18.82 1.71 13.06
N ALA A 99 -19.34 2.73 13.74
CA ALA A 99 -20.09 3.80 13.10
C ALA A 99 -19.17 4.62 12.17
N ARG A 100 -17.97 4.93 12.62
CA ARG A 100 -16.96 5.64 11.81
C ARG A 100 -16.46 4.79 10.64
N ALA A 101 -16.21 3.49 10.87
CA ALA A 101 -15.83 2.56 9.82
C ALA A 101 -16.90 2.49 8.72
N ALA A 102 -18.19 2.36 9.13
CA ALA A 102 -19.31 2.34 8.19
C ALA A 102 -19.43 3.65 7.40
N ALA A 103 -19.25 4.81 8.05
CA ALA A 103 -19.27 6.12 7.39
C ALA A 103 -18.16 6.28 6.35
N ALA A 104 -16.96 5.71 6.61
CA ALA A 104 -15.83 5.69 5.70
C ALA A 104 -15.86 4.48 4.73
N LYS A 105 -16.92 3.69 4.70
CA LYS A 105 -17.06 2.47 3.89
C LYS A 105 -15.95 1.43 4.14
N VAL A 106 -15.34 1.44 5.30
CA VAL A 106 -14.34 0.47 5.72
C VAL A 106 -15.06 -0.74 6.33
N PRO A 107 -14.93 -1.94 5.75
CA PRO A 107 -15.53 -3.14 6.31
C PRO A 107 -14.91 -3.47 7.67
N ALA A 108 -15.74 -3.49 8.72
CA ALA A 108 -15.32 -3.82 10.07
C ALA A 108 -16.46 -4.51 10.85
N ALA A 109 -16.12 -5.39 11.76
CA ALA A 109 -17.07 -6.03 12.65
C ALA A 109 -16.47 -6.25 14.05
N GLU A 110 -17.30 -6.14 15.10
CA GLU A 110 -16.87 -6.53 16.44
C GLU A 110 -16.91 -8.05 16.57
N ILE A 111 -15.86 -8.62 17.12
CA ILE A 111 -15.75 -10.07 17.38
C ILE A 111 -15.55 -10.32 18.87
N SER A 112 -15.87 -11.55 19.31
CA SER A 112 -15.64 -11.90 20.71
C SER A 112 -14.14 -11.93 21.07
N ILE A 113 -13.81 -11.65 22.31
CA ILE A 113 -12.44 -11.75 22.83
C ILE A 113 -11.90 -13.18 22.64
N ALA A 114 -12.75 -14.20 22.84
CA ALA A 114 -12.36 -15.59 22.62
C ALA A 114 -11.96 -15.86 21.18
N GLU A 115 -12.67 -15.28 20.21
CA GLU A 115 -12.32 -15.38 18.78
C GLU A 115 -11.03 -14.61 18.46
N ALA A 116 -10.85 -13.41 19.00
CA ALA A 116 -9.63 -12.65 18.82
C ALA A 116 -8.39 -13.41 19.35
N LEU A 117 -8.49 -13.99 20.56
CA LEU A 117 -7.43 -14.80 21.16
C LEU A 117 -7.19 -16.12 20.41
N ARG A 118 -8.23 -16.69 19.79
CA ARG A 118 -8.06 -17.87 18.94
C ARG A 118 -7.28 -17.55 17.68
N ARG A 119 -7.51 -16.38 17.06
CA ARG A 119 -6.80 -15.94 15.85
C ARG A 119 -5.39 -15.47 16.15
N GLU A 120 -5.19 -14.73 17.24
CA GLU A 120 -3.88 -14.27 17.70
C GLU A 120 -3.67 -14.62 19.18
N PRO A 121 -3.11 -15.81 19.46
CA PRO A 121 -2.92 -16.31 20.83
C PRO A 121 -1.92 -15.50 21.68
N ARG A 122 -1.16 -14.57 21.06
CA ARG A 122 -0.22 -13.70 21.78
C ARG A 122 -0.83 -12.40 22.27
N LEU A 123 -2.10 -12.12 21.96
CA LEU A 123 -2.82 -10.98 22.53
C LEU A 123 -2.92 -11.12 24.05
N ASP A 124 -2.87 -9.97 24.73
CA ASP A 124 -3.15 -9.92 26.16
C ASP A 124 -4.60 -10.35 26.42
N PRO A 125 -4.86 -11.39 27.23
CA PRO A 125 -6.22 -11.84 27.51
C PRO A 125 -7.09 -10.81 28.25
N ARG A 126 -6.51 -9.69 28.71
CA ARG A 126 -7.21 -8.59 29.39
C ARG A 126 -7.73 -7.52 28.44
N ILE A 127 -7.65 -7.73 27.13
CA ILE A 127 -8.33 -6.84 26.16
C ILE A 127 -9.81 -6.77 26.47
N LYS A 128 -10.42 -5.59 26.27
CA LYS A 128 -11.83 -5.34 26.56
C LYS A 128 -12.74 -5.60 25.37
N ARG A 129 -12.29 -5.25 24.17
CA ARG A 129 -13.01 -5.41 22.91
C ARG A 129 -12.05 -5.75 21.77
N ALA A 130 -12.58 -6.32 20.70
CA ALA A 130 -11.83 -6.60 19.50
C ALA A 130 -12.69 -6.37 18.26
N PHE A 131 -12.11 -5.73 17.25
CA PHE A 131 -12.74 -5.47 15.95
C PHE A 131 -11.88 -6.09 14.86
N GLU A 132 -12.50 -6.80 13.94
CA GLU A 132 -11.84 -7.24 12.71
C GLU A 132 -12.00 -6.22 11.61
N VAL A 133 -10.98 -6.12 10.76
CA VAL A 133 -10.94 -5.31 9.54
C VAL A 133 -10.37 -6.14 8.40
N GLN A 134 -10.56 -5.70 7.16
CA GLN A 134 -10.09 -6.41 5.97
C GLN A 134 -8.66 -6.02 5.58
N ASP A 135 -7.77 -5.87 6.56
CA ASP A 135 -6.35 -5.71 6.28
C ASP A 135 -5.79 -6.99 5.65
N GLY A 136 -4.64 -6.88 5.03
CA GLY A 136 -3.90 -8.00 4.48
C GLY A 136 -2.42 -7.88 4.76
N THR A 137 -1.67 -8.92 4.46
CA THR A 137 -0.22 -8.83 4.35
C THR A 137 0.18 -8.72 2.88
N VAL A 138 1.25 -7.99 2.60
CA VAL A 138 1.75 -7.80 1.24
C VAL A 138 3.27 -7.95 1.20
N ASP A 139 3.75 -8.77 0.26
CA ASP A 139 5.14 -8.77 -0.14
C ASP A 139 5.39 -7.57 -1.07
N GLY A 140 5.96 -6.50 -0.50
CA GLY A 140 6.20 -5.25 -1.23
C GLY A 140 7.19 -5.40 -2.38
N TRP A 141 8.11 -6.35 -2.28
CA TRP A 141 9.04 -6.64 -3.36
C TRP A 141 8.33 -7.34 -4.52
N GLN A 142 7.56 -8.41 -4.25
CA GLN A 142 6.78 -9.10 -5.28
C GLN A 142 5.77 -8.17 -5.97
N MET A 143 5.06 -7.34 -5.19
CA MET A 143 4.12 -6.36 -5.71
C MET A 143 4.81 -5.36 -6.64
N THR A 144 5.93 -4.78 -6.21
CA THR A 144 6.70 -3.83 -7.02
C THR A 144 7.23 -4.50 -8.29
N TRP A 145 7.80 -5.69 -8.16
CA TRP A 145 8.31 -6.47 -9.29
C TRP A 145 7.21 -6.85 -10.29
N GLY A 146 6.03 -7.24 -9.79
CA GLY A 146 4.87 -7.53 -10.63
C GLY A 146 4.45 -6.34 -11.48
N ALA A 147 4.41 -5.13 -10.90
CA ALA A 147 4.12 -3.90 -11.62
C ALA A 147 5.18 -3.58 -12.69
N ILE A 148 6.46 -3.75 -12.35
CA ILE A 148 7.59 -3.57 -13.30
C ILE A 148 7.48 -4.53 -14.48
N ARG A 149 7.27 -5.82 -14.23
CA ARG A 149 7.12 -6.81 -15.30
C ARG A 149 5.91 -6.51 -16.19
N SER A 150 4.81 -6.06 -15.59
CA SER A 150 3.64 -5.62 -16.34
C SER A 150 3.97 -4.42 -17.24
N ALA A 151 4.67 -3.40 -16.70
CA ALA A 151 5.11 -2.25 -17.49
C ALA A 151 5.97 -2.65 -18.68
N GLN A 152 6.93 -3.55 -18.47
CA GLN A 152 7.81 -4.08 -19.53
C GLN A 152 7.01 -4.83 -20.61
N ALA A 153 5.98 -5.58 -20.23
CA ALA A 153 5.09 -6.27 -21.20
C ALA A 153 4.32 -5.26 -22.08
N TYR A 154 4.08 -4.05 -21.60
CA TYR A 154 3.52 -2.92 -22.36
C TYR A 154 4.59 -2.02 -23.02
N GLY A 155 5.85 -2.46 -23.06
CA GLY A 155 6.93 -1.78 -23.79
C GLY A 155 7.71 -0.74 -22.98
N ALA A 156 7.50 -0.62 -21.67
CA ALA A 156 8.34 0.25 -20.85
C ALA A 156 9.75 -0.29 -20.72
N GLN A 157 10.73 0.62 -20.66
CA GLN A 157 12.10 0.30 -20.33
C GLN A 157 12.34 0.48 -18.83
N VAL A 158 13.22 -0.35 -18.25
CA VAL A 158 13.60 -0.27 -16.83
C VAL A 158 15.11 -0.34 -16.73
N LEU A 159 15.68 0.71 -16.16
CA LEU A 159 17.11 0.91 -16.00
C LEU A 159 17.44 0.97 -14.51
N THR A 160 17.90 -0.16 -13.98
CA THR A 160 18.41 -0.26 -12.61
C THR A 160 19.92 0.05 -12.57
N TYR A 161 20.42 0.42 -11.38
CA TYR A 161 21.82 0.84 -11.17
C TYR A 161 22.24 2.03 -12.03
N GLN A 162 21.29 2.89 -12.36
CA GLN A 162 21.47 4.12 -13.11
C GLN A 162 21.02 5.31 -12.26
N ARG A 163 21.96 6.13 -11.85
CA ARG A 163 21.66 7.32 -11.05
C ARG A 163 21.34 8.50 -11.95
N VAL A 164 20.18 9.12 -11.78
CA VAL A 164 19.91 10.42 -12.39
C VAL A 164 20.80 11.47 -11.73
N THR A 165 21.60 12.18 -12.53
CA THR A 165 22.55 13.19 -12.07
C THR A 165 22.12 14.61 -12.41
N SER A 166 21.40 14.80 -13.53
CA SER A 166 20.79 16.09 -13.88
C SER A 166 19.56 15.89 -14.76
N ILE A 167 18.77 16.95 -14.83
CA ILE A 167 17.64 17.08 -15.75
C ILE A 167 17.88 18.40 -16.52
N ASP A 168 18.00 18.28 -17.83
CA ASP A 168 18.21 19.43 -18.71
C ASP A 168 16.85 19.90 -19.27
N SER A 169 16.70 21.20 -19.41
CA SER A 169 15.46 21.81 -19.92
C SER A 169 15.77 22.87 -20.99
N GLU A 170 14.87 22.96 -21.95
CA GLU A 170 14.84 24.02 -22.96
C GLU A 170 13.52 24.78 -22.83
N GLY A 171 13.59 26.00 -22.28
CA GLY A 171 12.42 26.77 -21.91
C GLY A 171 11.61 26.04 -20.81
N GLU A 172 10.34 25.76 -21.06
CA GLU A 172 9.44 25.05 -20.12
C GLU A 172 9.43 23.51 -20.32
N SER A 173 10.20 23.00 -21.27
CA SER A 173 10.22 21.58 -21.61
C SER A 173 11.48 20.89 -21.13
N ILE A 174 11.35 19.67 -20.60
CA ILE A 174 12.49 18.81 -20.29
C ILE A 174 13.02 18.24 -21.59
N SER A 175 14.30 18.49 -21.89
CA SER A 175 14.98 18.02 -23.10
C SER A 175 15.76 16.73 -22.87
N ALA A 176 16.34 16.53 -21.67
CA ALA A 176 17.06 15.31 -21.33
C ALA A 176 17.04 14.98 -19.84
N VAL A 177 17.21 13.70 -19.53
CA VAL A 177 17.51 13.19 -18.17
C VAL A 177 18.86 12.47 -18.28
N ILE A 178 19.85 12.97 -17.55
CA ILE A 178 21.20 12.43 -17.58
C ILE A 178 21.37 11.40 -16.48
N VAL A 179 21.84 10.22 -16.85
CA VAL A 179 22.07 9.09 -15.95
C VAL A 179 23.53 8.67 -15.94
N HIS A 180 23.96 8.09 -14.81
CA HIS A 180 25.31 7.57 -14.63
C HIS A 180 25.27 6.26 -13.83
#